data_71407e971b97aaf018ddd604c42f0de6
#
_entry.id   71407e971b97aaf018ddd604c42f0de6
#
_cell.length_a   1.000
_cell.length_b   1.000
_cell.length_c   1.000
_cell.angle_alpha   90.00
_cell.angle_beta   90.00
_cell.angle_gamma   90.00
#
_symmetry.space_group_name_H-M   'P 1'
#
loop_
_entity.id
_entity.type
_entity.pdbx_description
1 polymer ?
#
loop_
_entity_poly.entity_id
_entity_poly.type
_entity_poly.pdbx_seq_one_letter_code
_entity_poly.pdbx_strand_id
1 'polypeptide(L)'
;MRKQTKGVSLIGIMLWLSILGCSNQNPVLTATQNKAATLTADLPFNPLQGKVITSWTNKQDLTMSTLYGNDVAIHYARTNDQHDYPAGSVLSVVTWKQQEDPRWFGARIPATVWSVEYVVVKSSSDQKPSYSYQAYEGEPLKKMLPEGGPAPNERAIWLLSQRAAVMP
;
A
#
# COMPACT_ATOMS: atom_id res chain seq x y z
N MET A 1 -25.93 70.61 -17.22
CA MET A 1 -25.02 70.08 -16.16
C MET A 1 -25.61 68.80 -15.62
N ARG A 2 -25.03 67.62 -15.98
CA ARG A 2 -25.54 66.29 -15.59
C ARG A 2 -24.43 65.59 -14.81
N LYS A 3 -24.65 65.37 -13.52
CA LYS A 3 -23.75 64.64 -12.64
C LYS A 3 -23.79 63.15 -13.00
N GLN A 4 -22.70 62.62 -13.45
CA GLN A 4 -22.50 61.17 -13.62
C GLN A 4 -22.02 60.56 -12.30
N THR A 5 -22.72 59.63 -11.84
CA THR A 5 -22.57 58.96 -10.54
C THR A 5 -21.44 57.91 -10.53
N LYS A 6 -20.65 57.95 -9.50
CA LYS A 6 -19.59 57.01 -9.16
C LYS A 6 -20.19 55.66 -8.67
N GLY A 7 -20.50 54.76 -9.61
CA GLY A 7 -21.13 53.47 -9.29
C GLY A 7 -20.30 52.22 -9.62
N VAL A 8 -19.05 52.38 -10.11
CA VAL A 8 -18.29 51.23 -10.68
C VAL A 8 -17.23 50.67 -9.71
N SER A 9 -17.01 51.27 -8.55
CA SER A 9 -15.88 50.90 -7.68
C SER A 9 -16.19 49.83 -6.62
N LEU A 10 -17.45 49.49 -6.37
CA LEU A 10 -17.82 48.54 -5.32
C LEU A 10 -17.86 47.07 -5.79
N ILE A 11 -18.05 46.82 -7.09
CA ILE A 11 -18.13 45.46 -7.63
C ILE A 11 -16.72 44.85 -7.78
N GLY A 12 -15.69 45.67 -8.02
CA GLY A 12 -14.31 45.19 -8.16
C GLY A 12 -13.69 44.67 -6.86
N ILE A 13 -14.10 45.21 -5.72
CA ILE A 13 -13.55 44.83 -4.42
C ILE A 13 -14.12 43.50 -3.90
N MET A 14 -15.34 43.15 -4.29
CA MET A 14 -15.99 41.90 -3.85
C MET A 14 -15.45 40.65 -4.57
N LEU A 15 -14.81 40.84 -5.74
CA LEU A 15 -14.27 39.71 -6.51
C LEU A 15 -12.88 39.27 -6.07
N TRP A 16 -12.15 40.12 -5.31
CA TRP A 16 -10.80 39.82 -4.83
C TRP A 16 -10.76 39.09 -3.48
N LEU A 17 -11.87 39.01 -2.77
CA LEU A 17 -11.94 38.30 -1.48
C LEU A 17 -12.21 36.79 -1.64
N SER A 18 -12.47 36.29 -2.86
CA SER A 18 -12.79 34.89 -3.09
C SER A 18 -11.56 33.97 -3.28
N ILE A 19 -10.33 34.51 -3.28
CA ILE A 19 -9.11 33.74 -3.61
C ILE A 19 -8.32 33.35 -2.34
N LEU A 20 -8.77 33.73 -1.15
CA LEU A 20 -8.14 33.35 0.13
C LEU A 20 -8.77 32.07 0.74
N GLY A 21 -9.28 31.17 -0.12
CA GLY A 21 -9.82 29.90 0.29
C GLY A 21 -8.81 28.77 0.15
N CYS A 22 -8.48 28.19 1.29
CA CYS A 22 -7.92 26.85 1.46
C CYS A 22 -6.43 26.62 1.17
N SER A 23 -5.62 26.87 2.18
CA SER A 23 -4.50 25.98 2.51
C SER A 23 -4.30 25.88 4.03
N ASN A 24 -5.33 25.54 4.75
CA ASN A 24 -5.13 25.00 6.09
C ASN A 24 -5.00 23.48 5.94
N GLN A 25 -3.78 23.01 5.72
CA GLN A 25 -3.43 21.66 6.13
C GLN A 25 -3.61 21.64 7.65
N ASN A 26 -4.75 21.11 8.09
CA ASN A 26 -5.06 20.99 9.51
C ASN A 26 -3.92 20.21 10.19
N PRO A 27 -3.16 20.80 11.12
CA PRO A 27 -2.12 20.08 11.86
C PRO A 27 -2.67 18.90 12.67
N VAL A 28 -3.99 18.84 12.85
CA VAL A 28 -4.70 17.72 13.46
C VAL A 28 -4.60 16.43 12.64
N LEU A 29 -4.49 16.50 11.30
CA LEU A 29 -4.36 15.29 10.48
C LEU A 29 -2.99 14.63 10.62
N THR A 30 -1.95 15.40 10.89
CA THR A 30 -0.59 14.86 11.09
C THR A 30 -0.47 14.15 12.45
N ALA A 31 -1.24 14.58 13.46
CA ALA A 31 -1.27 13.95 14.79
C ALA A 31 -2.04 12.61 14.82
N THR A 32 -2.79 12.29 13.76
CA THR A 32 -3.62 11.06 13.66
C THR A 32 -3.00 9.96 12.82
N GLN A 33 -1.73 10.09 12.41
CA GLN A 33 -1.05 8.98 11.74
C GLN A 33 -1.00 7.76 12.66
N ASN A 34 -1.40 6.62 12.11
CA ASN A 34 -1.34 5.34 12.83
C ASN A 34 0.11 4.86 12.96
N LYS A 35 0.80 5.35 13.98
CA LYS A 35 2.20 5.02 14.24
C LYS A 35 2.43 3.53 14.50
N ALA A 36 1.43 2.83 15.01
CA ALA A 36 1.52 1.40 15.28
C ALA A 36 1.68 0.57 14.00
N ALA A 37 1.12 1.05 12.88
CA ALA A 37 1.21 0.39 11.58
C ALA A 37 2.51 0.73 10.80
N THR A 38 3.39 1.54 11.40
CA THR A 38 4.63 1.95 10.74
C THR A 38 5.61 0.78 10.60
N LEU A 39 6.13 0.59 9.40
CA LEU A 39 7.13 -0.42 9.13
C LEU A 39 8.52 0.11 9.49
N THR A 40 9.07 -0.37 10.61
CA THR A 40 10.37 0.04 11.14
C THR A 40 11.30 -1.17 11.27
N ALA A 41 11.73 -1.74 10.16
CA ALA A 41 12.62 -2.89 10.16
C ALA A 41 13.73 -2.73 9.11
N ASP A 42 14.86 -3.38 9.36
CA ASP A 42 15.91 -3.53 8.36
C ASP A 42 15.51 -4.62 7.37
N LEU A 43 14.95 -4.20 6.26
CA LEU A 43 14.41 -5.05 5.21
C LEU A 43 15.21 -4.85 3.91
N PRO A 44 15.29 -5.85 3.04
CA PRO A 44 16.04 -5.74 1.77
C PRO A 44 15.63 -4.54 0.92
N PHE A 45 14.35 -4.18 0.99
CA PHE A 45 13.76 -2.98 0.42
C PHE A 45 12.43 -2.67 1.11
N ASN A 46 12.02 -1.42 1.07
CA ASN A 46 10.76 -0.98 1.69
C ASN A 46 9.57 -1.39 0.80
N PRO A 47 8.70 -2.33 1.23
CA PRO A 47 7.55 -2.77 0.44
C PRO A 47 6.55 -1.64 0.16
N LEU A 48 6.46 -0.64 1.03
CA LEU A 48 5.52 0.48 0.89
C LEU A 48 5.89 1.45 -0.24
N GLN A 49 7.08 1.32 -0.84
CA GLN A 49 7.45 2.04 -2.07
C GLN A 49 6.85 1.39 -3.33
N GLY A 50 6.41 0.13 -3.23
CA GLY A 50 5.70 -0.55 -4.29
C GLY A 50 4.28 -0.01 -4.50
N LYS A 51 3.68 -0.37 -5.62
CA LYS A 51 2.27 -0.08 -5.93
C LYS A 51 1.38 -1.22 -5.47
N VAL A 52 0.21 -0.90 -4.94
CA VAL A 52 -0.74 -1.90 -4.46
C VAL A 52 -1.27 -2.75 -5.63
N ILE A 53 -1.15 -4.06 -5.50
CA ILE A 53 -1.76 -5.04 -6.39
C ILE A 53 -3.13 -5.41 -5.83
N THR A 54 -3.20 -5.89 -4.58
CA THR A 54 -4.45 -6.26 -3.92
C THR A 54 -4.30 -6.22 -2.40
N SER A 55 -5.42 -6.29 -1.69
CA SER A 55 -5.46 -6.37 -0.23
C SER A 55 -6.53 -7.36 0.21
N TRP A 56 -6.32 -8.01 1.36
CA TRP A 56 -7.30 -8.91 1.96
C TRP A 56 -7.24 -8.85 3.48
N THR A 57 -8.30 -9.36 4.10
CA THR A 57 -8.38 -9.49 5.56
C THR A 57 -8.59 -10.95 5.94
N ASN A 58 -7.96 -11.39 7.01
CA ASN A 58 -8.21 -12.67 7.65
C ASN A 58 -8.95 -12.43 8.97
N LYS A 59 -10.21 -12.88 9.02
CA LYS A 59 -11.06 -12.70 10.20
C LYS A 59 -10.70 -13.65 11.34
N GLN A 60 -10.10 -14.81 11.04
CA GLN A 60 -9.70 -15.80 12.05
C GLN A 60 -8.47 -15.31 12.81
N ASP A 61 -7.47 -14.80 12.10
CA ASP A 61 -6.21 -14.34 12.69
C ASP A 61 -6.24 -12.85 13.05
N LEU A 62 -7.35 -12.17 12.73
CA LEU A 62 -7.51 -10.71 12.89
C LEU A 62 -6.35 -9.96 12.25
N THR A 63 -6.06 -10.28 10.99
CA THR A 63 -5.00 -9.63 10.21
C THR A 63 -5.55 -8.99 8.94
N MET A 64 -4.82 -8.01 8.45
CA MET A 64 -5.02 -7.43 7.13
C MET A 64 -3.69 -7.38 6.39
N SER A 65 -3.72 -7.73 5.12
CA SER A 65 -2.54 -7.83 4.29
C SER A 65 -2.70 -7.01 3.03
N THR A 66 -1.61 -6.43 2.57
CA THR A 66 -1.55 -5.74 1.28
C THR A 66 -0.36 -6.26 0.49
N LEU A 67 -0.64 -6.67 -0.74
CA LEU A 67 0.36 -7.09 -1.72
C LEU A 67 0.75 -5.87 -2.57
N TYR A 68 2.03 -5.60 -2.57
CA TYR A 68 2.67 -4.56 -3.36
C TYR A 68 3.51 -5.18 -4.47
N GLY A 69 3.66 -4.47 -5.57
CA GLY A 69 4.54 -4.84 -6.66
C GLY A 69 5.40 -3.68 -7.12
N ASN A 70 6.60 -3.97 -7.64
CA ASN A 70 7.37 -3.00 -8.40
C ASN A 70 6.67 -2.70 -9.74
N ASP A 71 7.20 -1.76 -10.54
CA ASP A 71 6.58 -1.34 -11.80
C ASP A 71 6.37 -2.50 -12.79
N VAL A 72 7.28 -3.47 -12.82
CA VAL A 72 7.17 -4.67 -13.66
C VAL A 72 6.00 -5.53 -13.19
N ALA A 73 5.94 -5.82 -11.89
CA ALA A 73 4.91 -6.66 -11.30
C ALA A 73 3.51 -6.03 -11.41
N ILE A 74 3.37 -4.73 -11.12
CA ILE A 74 2.05 -4.07 -11.18
C ILE A 74 1.54 -3.96 -12.61
N HIS A 75 2.42 -3.69 -13.57
CA HIS A 75 2.03 -3.68 -14.97
C HIS A 75 1.50 -5.05 -15.40
N TYR A 76 2.24 -6.11 -15.07
CA TYR A 76 1.83 -7.47 -15.37
C TYR A 76 0.51 -7.85 -14.69
N ALA A 77 0.37 -7.58 -13.39
CA ALA A 77 -0.84 -7.90 -12.63
C ALA A 77 -2.12 -7.24 -13.17
N ARG A 78 -1.98 -6.08 -13.84
CA ARG A 78 -3.10 -5.32 -14.43
C ARG A 78 -3.45 -5.73 -15.85
N THR A 79 -2.50 -6.26 -16.59
CA THR A 79 -2.64 -6.50 -18.03
C THR A 79 -2.73 -7.99 -18.40
N ASN A 80 -2.38 -8.88 -17.49
CA ASN A 80 -2.36 -10.33 -17.73
C ASN A 80 -3.24 -11.08 -16.74
N ASP A 81 -3.85 -12.14 -17.22
CA ASP A 81 -4.66 -13.09 -16.44
C ASP A 81 -3.88 -14.38 -16.12
N GLN A 82 -2.68 -14.54 -16.66
CA GLN A 82 -1.77 -15.65 -16.37
C GLN A 82 -0.99 -15.37 -15.09
N HIS A 83 -0.41 -16.41 -14.50
CA HIS A 83 0.31 -16.32 -13.22
C HIS A 83 1.84 -16.33 -13.40
N ASP A 84 2.30 -16.12 -14.62
CA ASP A 84 3.71 -16.16 -15.00
C ASP A 84 4.33 -14.77 -14.96
N TYR A 85 4.51 -14.23 -13.77
CA TYR A 85 5.17 -12.94 -13.60
C TYR A 85 6.54 -12.93 -14.27
N PRO A 86 6.87 -11.89 -15.07
CA PRO A 86 8.14 -11.83 -15.80
C PRO A 86 9.32 -11.64 -14.84
N ALA A 87 10.50 -12.05 -15.30
CA ALA A 87 11.74 -11.82 -14.59
C ALA A 87 11.93 -10.32 -14.28
N GLY A 88 12.44 -10.02 -13.10
CA GLY A 88 12.53 -8.65 -12.56
C GLY A 88 11.28 -8.21 -11.79
N SER A 89 10.21 -9.02 -11.75
CA SER A 89 9.08 -8.77 -10.87
C SER A 89 9.48 -8.97 -9.41
N VAL A 90 9.11 -8.01 -8.58
CA VAL A 90 9.25 -8.05 -7.13
C VAL A 90 7.88 -7.84 -6.52
N LEU A 91 7.40 -8.84 -5.78
CA LEU A 91 6.18 -8.78 -5.01
C LEU A 91 6.53 -8.74 -3.53
N SER A 92 5.82 -7.93 -2.76
CA SER A 92 5.98 -7.89 -1.31
C SER A 92 4.63 -7.79 -0.62
N VAL A 93 4.45 -8.56 0.44
CA VAL A 93 3.26 -8.52 1.28
C VAL A 93 3.63 -7.93 2.62
N VAL A 94 2.86 -6.96 3.08
CA VAL A 94 2.89 -6.54 4.47
C VAL A 94 1.59 -6.99 5.12
N THR A 95 1.72 -7.70 6.23
CA THR A 95 0.59 -8.15 7.04
C THR A 95 0.63 -7.43 8.39
N TRP A 96 -0.47 -6.80 8.75
CA TRP A 96 -0.68 -6.13 10.04
C TRP A 96 -1.69 -6.89 10.87
N LYS A 97 -1.54 -6.84 12.19
CA LYS A 97 -2.65 -7.12 13.10
C LYS A 97 -3.72 -6.06 12.91
N GLN A 98 -4.98 -6.40 13.17
CA GLN A 98 -6.09 -5.46 13.16
C GLN A 98 -6.35 -4.90 14.55
N GLN A 99 -6.80 -3.66 14.60
CA GLN A 99 -7.40 -3.04 15.78
C GLN A 99 -8.68 -2.30 15.40
N GLU A 100 -9.52 -2.01 16.38
CA GLU A 100 -10.70 -1.18 16.15
C GLU A 100 -10.29 0.26 15.85
N ASP A 101 -10.99 0.89 14.90
CA ASP A 101 -10.81 2.31 14.65
C ASP A 101 -11.51 3.11 15.75
N PRO A 102 -10.80 3.92 16.55
CA PRO A 102 -11.41 4.70 17.63
C PRO A 102 -12.38 5.78 17.14
N ARG A 103 -12.39 6.07 15.84
CA ARG A 103 -13.24 7.12 15.23
C ARG A 103 -14.48 6.56 14.54
N TRP A 104 -14.44 5.29 14.11
CA TRP A 104 -15.50 4.69 13.29
C TRP A 104 -15.93 3.36 13.88
N PHE A 105 -17.11 3.34 14.47
CA PHE A 105 -17.68 2.13 15.08
C PHE A 105 -17.73 0.96 14.08
N GLY A 106 -17.19 -0.18 14.49
CA GLY A 106 -17.13 -1.39 13.67
C GLY A 106 -16.08 -1.41 12.57
N ALA A 107 -15.35 -0.31 12.35
CA ALA A 107 -14.24 -0.29 11.43
C ALA A 107 -12.98 -0.90 12.04
N ARG A 108 -12.14 -1.47 11.18
CA ARG A 108 -10.85 -2.05 11.54
C ARG A 108 -9.72 -1.35 10.79
N ILE A 109 -8.66 -1.05 11.51
CA ILE A 109 -7.45 -0.41 10.96
C ILE A 109 -6.22 -1.27 11.25
N PRO A 110 -5.12 -1.10 10.48
CA PRO A 110 -3.86 -1.75 10.79
C PRO A 110 -3.36 -1.37 12.18
N ALA A 111 -2.87 -2.36 12.92
CA ALA A 111 -2.10 -2.17 14.15
C ALA A 111 -0.61 -2.45 13.87
N THR A 112 0.05 -3.27 14.71
CA THR A 112 1.46 -3.63 14.51
C THR A 112 1.68 -4.49 13.28
N VAL A 113 2.82 -4.34 12.63
CA VAL A 113 3.26 -5.22 11.55
C VAL A 113 3.49 -6.61 12.13
N TRP A 114 2.83 -7.60 11.53
CA TRP A 114 2.96 -9.01 11.91
C TRP A 114 4.02 -9.72 11.10
N SER A 115 3.98 -9.55 9.78
CA SER A 115 4.94 -10.16 8.87
C SER A 115 5.17 -9.32 7.61
N VAL A 116 6.32 -9.56 6.99
CA VAL A 116 6.65 -9.06 5.65
C VAL A 116 7.20 -10.22 4.83
N GLU A 117 6.65 -10.40 3.63
CA GLU A 117 7.04 -11.46 2.71
C GLU A 117 7.50 -10.86 1.38
N TYR A 118 8.47 -11.49 0.74
CA TYR A 118 8.97 -11.09 -0.57
C TYR A 118 9.02 -12.28 -1.52
N VAL A 119 8.60 -12.04 -2.76
CA VAL A 119 8.82 -12.93 -3.90
C VAL A 119 9.55 -12.16 -4.97
N VAL A 120 10.72 -12.65 -5.38
CA VAL A 120 11.50 -12.05 -6.46
C VAL A 120 11.61 -13.05 -7.60
N VAL A 121 11.10 -12.67 -8.77
CA VAL A 121 11.16 -13.48 -9.98
C VAL A 121 12.46 -13.20 -10.71
N LYS A 122 13.21 -14.25 -10.98
CA LYS A 122 14.54 -14.21 -11.63
C LYS A 122 14.49 -14.85 -13.01
N SER A 123 15.37 -14.41 -13.89
CA SER A 123 15.63 -15.14 -15.14
C SER A 123 16.28 -16.48 -14.83
N SER A 124 15.82 -17.55 -15.47
CA SER A 124 16.48 -18.84 -15.44
C SER A 124 17.08 -19.16 -16.81
N SER A 125 18.18 -19.91 -16.83
CA SER A 125 18.82 -20.39 -18.06
C SER A 125 17.90 -21.27 -18.91
N ASP A 126 16.89 -21.89 -18.29
CA ASP A 126 15.99 -22.86 -18.93
C ASP A 126 14.68 -22.25 -19.43
N GLN A 127 14.64 -20.94 -19.67
CA GLN A 127 13.47 -20.17 -20.12
C GLN A 127 12.24 -20.21 -19.18
N LYS A 128 12.32 -20.93 -18.05
CA LYS A 128 11.28 -20.90 -17.04
C LYS A 128 11.65 -19.89 -15.94
N PRO A 129 10.75 -18.95 -15.58
CA PRO A 129 11.04 -18.04 -14.49
C PRO A 129 11.27 -18.82 -13.20
N SER A 130 12.38 -18.55 -12.54
CA SER A 130 12.62 -19.02 -11.17
C SER A 130 12.27 -17.91 -10.19
N TYR A 131 11.90 -18.25 -8.98
CA TYR A 131 11.61 -17.27 -7.94
C TYR A 131 12.33 -17.61 -6.64
N SER A 132 12.61 -16.56 -5.87
CA SER A 132 13.06 -16.70 -4.48
C SER A 132 12.00 -16.12 -3.55
N TYR A 133 11.76 -16.81 -2.44
CA TYR A 133 10.84 -16.40 -1.39
C TYR A 133 11.60 -16.11 -0.11
N GLN A 134 11.19 -15.05 0.62
CA GLN A 134 11.74 -14.68 1.90
C GLN A 134 10.64 -14.09 2.78
N ALA A 135 10.55 -14.55 4.02
CA ALA A 135 9.63 -14.05 5.04
C ALA A 135 10.37 -13.45 6.23
N TYR A 136 9.74 -12.48 6.88
CA TYR A 136 10.14 -11.84 8.12
C TYR A 136 8.92 -11.81 9.04
N GLU A 137 9.07 -12.19 10.30
CA GLU A 137 7.98 -12.22 11.28
C GLU A 137 8.44 -11.76 12.66
N GLY A 138 7.48 -11.40 13.49
CA GLY A 138 7.68 -11.05 14.90
C GLY A 138 7.92 -9.58 15.17
N GLU A 139 8.16 -9.26 16.43
CA GLU A 139 8.42 -7.90 16.92
C GLU A 139 9.67 -7.91 17.80
N PRO A 140 10.83 -7.41 17.31
CA PRO A 140 11.07 -6.87 15.96
C PRO A 140 11.01 -7.95 14.87
N LEU A 141 10.74 -7.54 13.61
CA LEU A 141 10.72 -8.44 12.47
C LEU A 141 12.09 -9.13 12.30
N LYS A 142 12.06 -10.46 12.25
CA LYS A 142 13.25 -11.28 12.05
C LYS A 142 13.06 -12.16 10.82
N LYS A 143 14.14 -12.36 10.08
CA LYS A 143 14.16 -13.25 8.93
C LYS A 143 13.80 -14.66 9.36
N MET A 144 12.76 -15.23 8.73
CA MET A 144 12.39 -16.62 8.94
C MET A 144 13.33 -17.54 8.18
N LEU A 145 13.81 -18.56 8.87
CA LEU A 145 14.47 -19.69 8.23
C LEU A 145 13.42 -20.64 7.66
N PRO A 146 13.76 -21.45 6.63
CA PRO A 146 12.77 -22.32 5.95
C PRO A 146 12.12 -23.40 6.83
N GLU A 147 12.54 -23.55 8.07
CA GLU A 147 12.08 -24.60 8.98
C GLU A 147 10.80 -24.14 9.70
N GLY A 148 9.65 -24.77 9.36
CA GLY A 148 8.42 -24.75 10.17
C GLY A 148 7.24 -23.92 9.63
N GLY A 149 7.33 -23.30 8.47
CA GLY A 149 6.21 -22.62 7.80
C GLY A 149 5.63 -23.43 6.64
N PRO A 150 4.54 -22.95 6.00
CA PRO A 150 4.09 -23.54 4.74
C PRO A 150 5.27 -23.55 3.77
N ALA A 151 5.41 -24.64 2.99
CA ALA A 151 6.53 -24.82 2.08
C ALA A 151 6.76 -23.51 1.31
N PRO A 152 7.96 -22.93 1.32
CA PRO A 152 8.21 -21.61 0.72
C PRO A 152 7.69 -21.51 -0.73
N ASN A 153 7.68 -22.64 -1.43
CA ASN A 153 7.19 -22.74 -2.79
C ASN A 153 5.66 -22.57 -2.90
N GLU A 154 4.89 -23.18 -2.01
CA GLU A 154 3.42 -23.07 -2.05
C GLU A 154 2.97 -21.64 -1.76
N ARG A 155 3.59 -21.00 -0.78
CA ARG A 155 3.28 -19.61 -0.44
C ARG A 155 3.66 -18.64 -1.56
N ALA A 156 4.84 -18.82 -2.16
CA ALA A 156 5.27 -18.03 -3.29
C ALA A 156 4.33 -18.20 -4.50
N ILE A 157 3.93 -19.43 -4.83
CA ILE A 157 2.98 -19.71 -5.90
C ILE A 157 1.64 -19.04 -5.63
N TRP A 158 1.14 -19.11 -4.38
CA TRP A 158 -0.09 -18.43 -4.01
C TRP A 158 0.01 -16.91 -4.17
N LEU A 159 1.13 -16.29 -3.76
CA LEU A 159 1.35 -14.85 -3.95
C LEU A 159 1.44 -14.48 -5.44
N LEU A 160 2.10 -15.30 -6.25
CA LEU A 160 2.18 -15.11 -7.70
C LEU A 160 0.83 -15.34 -8.40
N SER A 161 -0.11 -16.03 -7.77
CA SER A 161 -1.47 -16.23 -8.32
C SER A 161 -2.41 -15.04 -8.07
N GLN A 162 -2.00 -14.06 -7.25
CA GLN A 162 -2.86 -12.93 -6.92
C GLN A 162 -2.99 -11.97 -8.11
N ARG A 163 -4.21 -11.46 -8.31
CA ARG A 163 -4.53 -10.50 -9.37
C ARG A 163 -4.63 -9.09 -8.81
N ALA A 164 -4.42 -8.11 -9.68
CA ALA A 164 -4.70 -6.73 -9.30
C ALA A 164 -6.19 -6.57 -8.95
N ALA A 165 -6.46 -5.92 -7.83
CA ALA A 165 -7.81 -5.48 -7.52
C ALA A 165 -8.23 -4.48 -8.58
N VAL A 166 -9.31 -4.82 -9.30
CA VAL A 166 -9.92 -3.90 -10.26
C VAL A 166 -10.76 -2.94 -9.42
N MET A 167 -10.34 -1.69 -9.37
CA MET A 167 -11.21 -0.63 -8.88
C MET A 167 -12.18 -0.27 -10.00
N PRO A 168 -13.48 -0.30 -9.74
CA PRO A 168 -14.48 0.10 -10.74
C PRO A 168 -14.35 1.56 -11.11
#